data_84b78a13e353eef8dcfaec43a5a4bb00
#
_entry.id   84b78a13e353eef8dcfaec43a5a4bb00
#
_cell.length_a   1.000
_cell.length_b   1.000
_cell.length_c   1.000
_cell.angle_alpha   90.00
_cell.angle_beta   90.00
_cell.angle_gamma   90.00
#
_symmetry.space_group_name_H-M   'P 1'
#
loop_
_entity.id
_entity.type
_entity.pdbx_description
1 polymer ?
#
loop_
_entity_poly.entity_id
_entity_poly.type
_entity_poly.pdbx_seq_one_letter_code
_entity_poly.pdbx_strand_id
1 'polypeptide(L)'
;MNSIHIHTYPRIHFSLIGMSNEGYRINGGAGCSISAPLLDCHFVLSNSLQIIDQREYPMSAKELNKLTQTIESCIKKYELQNIYKCVINSDTLFPHTGFGSNTMIYLSCIEALFILNGLEYTQDDIVINSTRGGTSGVGIHTYFNGGVSIDLGVDNIKEELRPSSLGARSNYPLQLCGFQAPQWTIGIMIPIHVPSITEQQEIDFFRQNTPI
;
A
#
# COMPACT_ATOMS: atom_id res chain seq x y z
N MET A 1 -4.49 22.00 13.08
CA MET A 1 -4.19 21.88 11.63
C MET A 1 -5.49 21.52 10.94
N ASN A 2 -5.89 22.24 9.86
CA ASN A 2 -7.20 22.05 9.23
C ASN A 2 -7.10 21.26 7.89
N SER A 3 -5.90 21.14 7.35
CA SER A 3 -5.64 20.37 6.13
C SER A 3 -4.19 19.90 6.09
N ILE A 4 -3.98 18.82 5.37
CA ILE A 4 -2.66 18.24 5.06
C ILE A 4 -2.63 17.70 3.63
N HIS A 5 -1.44 17.73 3.05
CA HIS A 5 -1.11 17.03 1.82
C HIS A 5 -0.13 15.92 2.13
N ILE A 6 -0.40 14.73 1.64
CA ILE A 6 0.53 13.60 1.69
C ILE A 6 0.90 13.25 0.26
N HIS A 7 2.14 13.52 -0.08
CA HIS A 7 2.72 13.17 -1.37
C HIS A 7 3.44 11.84 -1.25
N THR A 8 3.09 10.89 -2.11
CA THR A 8 3.71 9.57 -2.13
C THR A 8 4.19 9.21 -3.52
N TYR A 9 5.16 8.32 -3.55
CA TYR A 9 5.79 7.88 -4.79
C TYR A 9 5.55 6.39 -5.00
N PRO A 10 5.27 5.98 -6.25
CA PRO A 10 5.07 4.58 -6.56
C PRO A 10 6.35 3.77 -6.34
N ARG A 11 6.15 2.47 -6.25
CA ARG A 11 7.25 1.54 -6.13
C ARG A 11 7.27 0.55 -7.29
N ILE A 12 8.47 0.04 -7.60
CA ILE A 12 8.68 -1.06 -8.52
C ILE A 12 9.18 -2.25 -7.71
N HIS A 13 8.61 -3.43 -7.94
CA HIS A 13 9.16 -4.68 -7.44
C HIS A 13 10.23 -5.20 -8.39
N PHE A 14 11.36 -5.60 -7.85
CA PHE A 14 12.40 -6.33 -8.59
C PHE A 14 12.16 -7.82 -8.51
N SER A 15 11.74 -8.31 -7.33
CA SER A 15 11.45 -9.73 -7.11
C SER A 15 10.51 -9.93 -5.94
N LEU A 16 9.87 -11.10 -5.92
CA LEU A 16 9.26 -11.71 -4.75
C LEU A 16 10.19 -12.81 -4.25
N ILE A 17 10.29 -12.96 -2.93
CA ILE A 17 11.23 -13.86 -2.27
C ILE A 17 10.46 -14.75 -1.30
N GLY A 18 10.79 -16.05 -1.26
CA GLY A 18 10.19 -16.96 -0.30
C GLY A 18 8.69 -17.16 -0.50
N MET A 19 8.27 -17.41 -1.73
CA MET A 19 6.85 -17.64 -2.06
C MET A 19 6.36 -19.03 -1.67
N SER A 20 7.25 -19.97 -1.29
CA SER A 20 6.88 -21.31 -0.83
C SER A 20 6.54 -21.31 0.65
N ASN A 21 5.70 -22.28 1.09
CA ASN A 21 5.31 -22.43 2.49
C ASN A 21 6.34 -23.23 3.33
N GLU A 22 7.51 -23.54 2.80
CA GLU A 22 8.52 -24.38 3.48
C GLU A 22 9.55 -23.57 4.29
N GLY A 23 9.69 -22.27 4.02
CA GLY A 23 10.65 -21.41 4.72
C GLY A 23 10.17 -20.99 6.11
N TYR A 24 11.08 -20.52 6.95
CA TYR A 24 10.72 -19.87 8.23
C TYR A 24 9.98 -18.56 8.02
N ARG A 25 10.23 -17.87 6.92
CA ARG A 25 9.57 -16.63 6.50
C ARG A 25 9.10 -16.76 5.07
N ILE A 26 7.99 -16.09 4.76
CA ILE A 26 7.36 -16.12 3.44
C ILE A 26 7.00 -14.70 2.99
N ASN A 27 6.81 -14.55 1.69
CA ASN A 27 6.33 -13.30 1.09
C ASN A 27 7.26 -12.10 1.28
N GLY A 28 8.57 -12.33 1.21
CA GLY A 28 9.55 -11.27 1.11
C GLY A 28 9.61 -10.66 -0.29
N GLY A 29 10.35 -9.57 -0.41
CA GLY A 29 10.52 -8.90 -1.68
C GLY A 29 11.69 -7.93 -1.73
N ALA A 30 12.03 -7.54 -2.94
CA ALA A 30 12.96 -6.45 -3.20
C ALA A 30 12.34 -5.47 -4.20
N GLY A 31 12.60 -4.18 -4.00
CA GLY A 31 12.10 -3.14 -4.89
C GLY A 31 12.58 -1.76 -4.50
N CYS A 32 12.11 -0.77 -5.22
CA CYS A 32 12.45 0.62 -4.92
C CYS A 32 11.26 1.57 -5.16
N SER A 33 11.29 2.72 -4.51
CA SER A 33 10.46 3.86 -4.89
C SER A 33 11.03 4.53 -6.15
N ILE A 34 10.14 5.13 -6.93
CA ILE A 34 10.47 5.94 -8.10
C ILE A 34 9.88 7.33 -7.94
N SER A 35 10.52 8.35 -8.51
CA SER A 35 10.14 9.75 -8.30
C SER A 35 8.91 10.22 -9.06
N ALA A 36 8.39 9.40 -9.96
CA ALA A 36 7.20 9.70 -10.75
C ALA A 36 6.50 8.39 -11.18
N PRO A 37 5.19 8.41 -11.43
CA PRO A 37 4.24 9.50 -11.24
C PRO A 37 3.96 9.82 -9.76
N LEU A 38 3.64 11.07 -9.45
CA LEU A 38 3.30 11.48 -8.09
C LEU A 38 1.85 11.12 -7.76
N LEU A 39 1.62 10.61 -6.55
CA LEU A 39 0.29 10.48 -5.95
C LEU A 39 0.15 11.54 -4.86
N ASP A 40 -0.84 12.40 -4.98
CA ASP A 40 -1.17 13.45 -4.02
C ASP A 40 -2.52 13.15 -3.36
N CYS A 41 -2.52 13.07 -2.05
CA CYS A 41 -3.71 12.94 -1.23
C CYS A 41 -3.89 14.20 -0.39
N HIS A 42 -4.91 14.99 -0.72
CA HIS A 42 -5.26 16.20 0.03
C HIS A 42 -6.40 15.93 1.00
N PHE A 43 -6.13 16.11 2.28
CA PHE A 43 -7.08 15.89 3.37
C PHE A 43 -7.47 17.23 3.99
N VAL A 44 -8.78 17.46 4.14
CA VAL A 44 -9.35 18.65 4.78
C VAL A 44 -10.35 18.22 5.82
N LEU A 45 -10.30 18.78 7.02
CA LEU A 45 -11.31 18.51 8.06
C LEU A 45 -12.73 18.68 7.51
N SER A 46 -13.59 17.75 7.85
CA SER A 46 -14.98 17.70 7.37
C SER A 46 -15.89 17.14 8.46
N ASN A 47 -17.19 17.43 8.34
CA ASN A 47 -18.21 16.86 9.24
C ASN A 47 -18.60 15.42 8.86
N SER A 48 -18.12 14.92 7.73
CA SER A 48 -18.38 13.56 7.26
C SER A 48 -17.17 13.02 6.50
N LEU A 49 -16.94 11.73 6.57
CA LEU A 49 -15.90 11.07 5.78
C LEU A 49 -16.30 11.10 4.30
N GLN A 50 -15.44 11.64 3.48
CA GLN A 50 -15.62 11.69 2.03
C GLN A 50 -14.29 11.35 1.34
N ILE A 51 -14.36 10.51 0.33
CA ILE A 51 -13.20 10.17 -0.51
C ILE A 51 -13.57 10.44 -1.95
N ILE A 52 -12.83 11.33 -2.58
CA ILE A 52 -13.02 11.75 -3.98
C ILE A 52 -11.75 11.37 -4.73
N ASP A 53 -11.86 10.36 -5.57
CA ASP A 53 -10.76 9.92 -6.43
C ASP A 53 -10.90 10.62 -7.80
N GLN A 54 -10.04 11.59 -8.04
CA GLN A 54 -10.03 12.41 -9.27
C GLN A 54 -8.98 11.94 -10.28
N ARG A 55 -8.36 10.78 -10.04
CA ARG A 55 -7.37 10.23 -10.98
C ARG A 55 -8.04 9.87 -12.30
N GLU A 56 -7.27 9.84 -13.36
CA GLU A 56 -7.72 9.36 -14.67
C GLU A 56 -8.28 7.92 -14.59
N TYR A 57 -7.68 7.08 -13.74
CA TYR A 57 -8.11 5.72 -13.46
C TYR A 57 -8.45 5.59 -11.96
N PRO A 58 -9.67 5.95 -11.56
CA PRO A 58 -10.07 5.92 -10.16
C PRO A 58 -10.28 4.48 -9.66
N MET A 59 -10.30 4.32 -8.35
CA MET A 59 -10.70 3.06 -7.71
C MET A 59 -12.11 2.66 -8.13
N SER A 60 -12.32 1.37 -8.27
CA SER A 60 -13.67 0.82 -8.43
C SER A 60 -14.51 1.10 -7.18
N ALA A 61 -15.84 1.08 -7.32
CA ALA A 61 -16.75 1.26 -6.19
C ALA A 61 -16.49 0.23 -5.07
N LYS A 62 -16.10 -0.99 -5.41
CA LYS A 62 -15.74 -2.04 -4.43
C LYS A 62 -14.48 -1.68 -3.64
N GLU A 63 -13.44 -1.19 -4.31
CA GLU A 63 -12.19 -0.77 -3.66
C GLU A 63 -12.39 0.45 -2.78
N LEU A 64 -13.16 1.43 -3.28
CA LEU A 64 -13.50 2.63 -2.52
C LEU A 64 -14.29 2.30 -1.25
N ASN A 65 -15.27 1.40 -1.35
CA ASN A 65 -16.05 0.94 -0.20
C ASN A 65 -15.15 0.24 0.84
N LYS A 66 -14.22 -0.60 0.38
CA LYS A 66 -13.26 -1.29 1.27
C LYS A 66 -12.33 -0.31 1.97
N LEU A 67 -11.82 0.72 1.24
CA LEU A 67 -11.03 1.79 1.84
C LEU A 67 -11.84 2.54 2.90
N THR A 68 -13.06 2.93 2.59
CA THR A 68 -13.97 3.63 3.52
C THR A 68 -14.17 2.81 4.80
N GLN A 69 -14.48 1.51 4.69
CA GLN A 69 -14.63 0.62 5.83
C GLN A 69 -13.35 0.51 6.68
N THR A 70 -12.18 0.50 6.05
CA THR A 70 -10.89 0.49 6.75
C THR A 70 -10.72 1.77 7.58
N ILE A 71 -11.01 2.93 7.00
CA ILE A 71 -10.94 4.22 7.67
C ILE A 71 -11.94 4.30 8.82
N GLU A 72 -13.20 3.92 8.60
CA GLU A 72 -14.25 3.89 9.63
C GLU A 72 -13.89 2.96 10.80
N SER A 73 -13.28 1.82 10.51
CA SER A 73 -12.80 0.90 11.54
C SER A 73 -11.70 1.53 12.41
N CYS A 74 -10.79 2.28 11.79
CA CYS A 74 -9.75 3.04 12.51
C CYS A 74 -10.37 4.16 13.36
N ILE A 75 -11.30 4.93 12.81
CA ILE A 75 -12.03 5.98 13.53
C ILE A 75 -12.70 5.41 14.78
N LYS A 76 -13.40 4.29 14.63
CA LYS A 76 -14.09 3.62 15.73
C LYS A 76 -13.12 3.08 16.77
N LYS A 77 -12.03 2.45 16.35
CA LYS A 77 -11.02 1.85 17.24
C LYS A 77 -10.37 2.86 18.16
N TYR A 78 -10.07 4.05 17.66
CA TYR A 78 -9.38 5.12 18.38
C TYR A 78 -10.31 6.24 18.84
N GLU A 79 -11.63 6.10 18.66
CA GLU A 79 -12.66 7.09 19.02
C GLU A 79 -12.37 8.48 18.46
N LEU A 80 -11.90 8.53 17.19
CA LEU A 80 -11.42 9.76 16.56
C LEU A 80 -12.57 10.74 16.30
N GLN A 81 -12.36 12.00 16.64
CA GLN A 81 -13.36 13.05 16.47
C GLN A 81 -13.19 13.83 15.17
N ASN A 82 -11.96 14.00 14.73
CA ASN A 82 -11.63 14.71 13.51
C ASN A 82 -11.66 13.73 12.32
N ILE A 83 -12.60 13.96 11.43
CA ILE A 83 -12.72 13.24 10.17
C ILE A 83 -12.44 14.18 9.01
N TYR A 84 -12.27 13.67 7.81
CA TYR A 84 -11.83 14.46 6.68
C TYR A 84 -12.61 14.18 5.39
N LYS A 85 -12.53 15.13 4.48
CA LYS A 85 -12.68 14.94 3.05
C LYS A 85 -11.31 14.72 2.45
N CYS A 86 -11.12 13.62 1.72
CA CYS A 86 -9.90 13.32 0.97
C CYS A 86 -10.14 13.50 -0.52
N VAL A 87 -9.26 14.24 -1.19
CA VAL A 87 -9.21 14.31 -2.66
C VAL A 87 -7.90 13.65 -3.10
N ILE A 88 -8.02 12.63 -3.94
CA ILE A 88 -6.90 11.85 -4.47
C ILE A 88 -6.64 12.29 -5.90
N ASN A 89 -5.42 12.76 -6.16
CA ASN A 89 -4.93 13.11 -7.49
C ASN A 89 -3.65 12.34 -7.79
N SER A 90 -3.36 12.14 -9.05
CA SER A 90 -2.04 11.65 -9.48
C SER A 90 -1.78 12.10 -10.91
N ASP A 91 -0.50 12.15 -11.28
CA ASP A 91 -0.12 12.02 -12.66
C ASP A 91 -0.66 10.69 -13.22
N THR A 92 -0.59 10.46 -14.52
CA THR A 92 -1.10 9.24 -15.15
C THR A 92 -0.51 7.98 -14.49
N LEU A 93 -1.30 7.32 -13.67
CA LEU A 93 -0.94 6.13 -12.92
C LEU A 93 -1.94 5.02 -13.21
N PHE A 94 -1.56 4.10 -14.09
CA PHE A 94 -2.43 3.00 -14.48
C PHE A 94 -2.70 2.07 -13.30
N PRO A 95 -3.97 1.67 -13.05
CA PRO A 95 -4.31 0.74 -12.00
C PRO A 95 -3.77 -0.66 -12.32
N HIS A 96 -3.48 -1.42 -11.28
CA HIS A 96 -3.04 -2.82 -11.37
C HIS A 96 -1.77 -3.07 -12.20
N THR A 97 -0.96 -2.04 -12.44
CA THR A 97 0.32 -2.14 -13.15
C THR A 97 1.52 -2.39 -12.22
N GLY A 98 1.25 -2.72 -10.96
CA GLY A 98 2.31 -3.06 -10.02
C GLY A 98 2.94 -1.86 -9.28
N PHE A 99 2.49 -0.65 -9.49
CA PHE A 99 3.03 0.56 -8.83
C PHE A 99 2.66 0.74 -7.36
N GLY A 100 1.74 -0.05 -6.83
CA GLY A 100 1.38 -0.02 -5.40
C GLY A 100 0.49 1.14 -4.99
N SER A 101 -0.20 1.80 -5.92
CA SER A 101 -1.05 2.96 -5.65
C SER A 101 -2.07 2.74 -4.52
N ASN A 102 -2.73 1.58 -4.47
CA ASN A 102 -3.67 1.27 -3.40
C ASN A 102 -2.98 1.22 -2.02
N THR A 103 -1.76 0.68 -1.92
CA THR A 103 -1.02 0.68 -0.66
C THR A 103 -0.73 2.10 -0.20
N MET A 104 -0.26 2.96 -1.09
CA MET A 104 0.02 4.37 -0.78
C MET A 104 -1.23 5.10 -0.29
N ILE A 105 -2.37 4.93 -0.99
CA ILE A 105 -3.63 5.57 -0.61
C ILE A 105 -4.09 5.12 0.79
N TYR A 106 -4.06 3.81 1.07
CA TYR A 106 -4.47 3.28 2.37
C TYR A 106 -3.59 3.80 3.51
N LEU A 107 -2.26 3.77 3.34
CA LEU A 107 -1.33 4.29 4.33
C LEU A 107 -1.57 5.79 4.55
N SER A 108 -1.68 6.58 3.48
CA SER A 108 -1.93 8.04 3.56
C SER A 108 -3.25 8.36 4.27
N CYS A 109 -4.31 7.61 4.01
CA CYS A 109 -5.61 7.83 4.65
C CYS A 109 -5.55 7.57 6.17
N ILE A 110 -4.84 6.52 6.60
CA ILE A 110 -4.69 6.23 8.03
C ILE A 110 -3.73 7.23 8.70
N GLU A 111 -2.61 7.55 8.07
CA GLU A 111 -1.67 8.53 8.59
C GLU A 111 -2.32 9.91 8.77
N ALA A 112 -3.14 10.34 7.79
CA ALA A 112 -3.90 11.57 7.88
C ALA A 112 -4.85 11.60 9.08
N LEU A 113 -5.50 10.49 9.43
CA LEU A 113 -6.34 10.42 10.62
C LEU A 113 -5.54 10.68 11.90
N PHE A 114 -4.38 10.04 12.04
CA PHE A 114 -3.55 10.24 13.23
C PHE A 114 -3.06 11.70 13.33
N ILE A 115 -2.54 12.26 12.24
CA ILE A 115 -2.05 13.65 12.20
C ILE A 115 -3.18 14.65 12.54
N LEU A 116 -4.35 14.52 11.91
CA LEU A 116 -5.47 15.47 12.11
C LEU A 116 -6.09 15.36 13.51
N ASN A 117 -5.92 14.23 14.20
CA ASN A 117 -6.35 14.03 15.58
C ASN A 117 -5.22 14.31 16.61
N GLY A 118 -4.01 14.68 16.17
CA GLY A 118 -2.89 14.97 17.04
C GLY A 118 -2.41 13.76 17.84
N LEU A 119 -2.58 12.55 17.29
CA LEU A 119 -2.12 11.33 17.91
C LEU A 119 -0.63 11.10 17.63
N GLU A 120 0.08 10.65 18.64
CA GLU A 120 1.40 10.04 18.44
C GLU A 120 1.20 8.65 17.81
N TYR A 121 2.01 8.32 16.82
CA TYR A 121 1.93 7.05 16.14
C TYR A 121 3.30 6.54 15.68
N THR A 122 3.38 5.25 15.51
CA THR A 122 4.50 4.55 14.90
C THR A 122 4.16 4.14 13.46
N GLN A 123 5.16 3.72 12.70
CA GLN A 123 4.91 3.13 11.37
C GLN A 123 4.02 1.89 11.48
N ASP A 124 4.21 1.07 12.53
CA ASP A 124 3.41 -0.12 12.80
C ASP A 124 1.92 0.22 12.97
N ASP A 125 1.61 1.31 13.67
CA ASP A 125 0.23 1.75 13.86
C ASP A 125 -0.44 2.08 12.52
N ILE A 126 0.26 2.79 11.63
CA ILE A 126 -0.25 3.09 10.29
C ILE A 126 -0.47 1.80 9.49
N VAL A 127 0.52 0.91 9.46
CA VAL A 127 0.46 -0.32 8.67
C VAL A 127 -0.66 -1.23 9.15
N ILE A 128 -0.74 -1.50 10.45
CA ILE A 128 -1.75 -2.39 11.03
C ILE A 128 -3.16 -1.87 10.73
N ASN A 129 -3.40 -0.57 10.93
CA ASN A 129 -4.72 0.01 10.72
C ASN A 129 -5.06 0.22 9.23
N SER A 130 -4.07 0.30 8.35
CA SER A 130 -4.27 0.35 6.90
C SER A 130 -4.66 -1.00 6.28
N THR A 131 -4.52 -2.09 7.02
CA THR A 131 -4.72 -3.47 6.55
C THR A 131 -3.80 -3.86 5.38
N ARG A 132 -2.66 -3.17 5.21
CA ARG A 132 -1.69 -3.46 4.13
C ARG A 132 -0.54 -4.31 4.66
N GLY A 133 0.27 -4.88 3.74
CA GLY A 133 1.45 -5.67 4.08
C GLY A 133 1.25 -7.19 4.05
N GLY A 134 0.21 -7.67 3.37
CA GLY A 134 -0.09 -9.12 3.31
C GLY A 134 0.88 -9.93 2.45
N THR A 135 1.47 -9.34 1.39
CA THR A 135 2.26 -10.09 0.39
C THR A 135 3.75 -9.70 0.40
N SER A 136 4.08 -8.41 0.56
CA SER A 136 5.47 -7.92 0.55
C SER A 136 5.53 -6.59 1.29
N GLY A 137 6.65 -6.32 1.94
CA GLY A 137 6.92 -5.08 2.65
C GLY A 137 7.40 -3.94 1.78
N VAL A 138 7.80 -4.19 0.54
CA VAL A 138 8.39 -3.16 -0.33
C VAL A 138 7.54 -1.91 -0.41
N GLY A 139 6.22 -2.05 -0.64
CA GLY A 139 5.32 -0.90 -0.72
C GLY A 139 5.17 -0.12 0.59
N ILE A 140 5.33 -0.78 1.72
CA ILE A 140 5.29 -0.16 3.05
C ILE A 140 6.60 0.56 3.32
N HIS A 141 7.71 -0.14 3.21
CA HIS A 141 9.03 0.41 3.53
C HIS A 141 9.40 1.58 2.63
N THR A 142 9.05 1.51 1.34
CA THR A 142 9.29 2.61 0.41
C THR A 142 8.34 3.79 0.63
N TYR A 143 7.15 3.57 1.19
CA TYR A 143 6.26 4.67 1.58
C TYR A 143 6.91 5.56 2.67
N PHE A 144 7.45 4.95 3.71
CA PHE A 144 8.05 5.70 4.83
C PHE A 144 9.47 6.18 4.55
N ASN A 145 10.28 5.38 3.86
CA ASN A 145 11.73 5.62 3.77
C ASN A 145 12.22 5.97 2.36
N GLY A 146 11.39 5.78 1.34
CA GLY A 146 11.83 5.89 -0.06
C GLY A 146 12.92 4.87 -0.40
N GLY A 147 13.66 5.14 -1.48
CA GLY A 147 14.85 4.38 -1.85
C GLY A 147 14.58 2.91 -2.23
N VAL A 148 15.59 2.08 -2.05
CA VAL A 148 15.53 0.62 -2.25
C VAL A 148 15.21 -0.06 -0.93
N SER A 149 14.34 -1.05 -0.96
CA SER A 149 14.02 -1.89 0.19
C SER A 149 14.09 -3.36 -0.17
N ILE A 150 14.67 -4.13 0.73
CA ILE A 150 14.64 -5.60 0.71
C ILE A 150 13.99 -6.04 2.01
N ASP A 151 12.96 -6.85 1.92
CA ASP A 151 12.26 -7.40 3.07
C ASP A 151 12.29 -8.93 3.08
N LEU A 152 12.24 -9.48 4.28
CA LEU A 152 12.23 -10.92 4.53
C LEU A 152 10.81 -11.50 4.61
N GLY A 153 9.80 -10.71 4.28
CA GLY A 153 8.41 -11.12 4.43
C GLY A 153 7.98 -11.26 5.89
N VAL A 154 7.00 -12.11 6.09
CA VAL A 154 6.39 -12.40 7.40
C VAL A 154 6.76 -13.78 7.89
N ASP A 155 6.58 -14.04 9.18
CA ASP A 155 6.76 -15.37 9.75
C ASP A 155 5.81 -16.37 9.10
N ASN A 156 6.30 -17.55 8.78
CA ASN A 156 5.51 -18.61 8.19
C ASN A 156 4.67 -19.31 9.27
N ILE A 157 3.44 -18.86 9.42
CA ILE A 157 2.46 -19.48 10.33
C ILE A 157 1.61 -20.55 9.64
N LYS A 158 2.07 -21.06 8.49
CA LYS A 158 1.38 -22.06 7.66
C LYS A 158 -0.03 -21.61 7.18
N GLU A 159 -0.25 -20.31 7.10
CA GLU A 159 -1.43 -19.77 6.45
C GLU A 159 -1.25 -19.73 4.93
N GLU A 160 -2.37 -19.89 4.21
CA GLU A 160 -2.35 -19.74 2.75
C GLU A 160 -1.84 -18.35 2.33
N LEU A 161 -1.17 -18.30 1.17
CA LEU A 161 -0.78 -17.05 0.52
C LEU A 161 -2.00 -16.14 0.38
N ARG A 162 -1.93 -14.96 0.98
CA ARG A 162 -2.99 -13.96 0.89
C ARG A 162 -2.48 -12.72 0.17
N PRO A 163 -3.14 -12.27 -0.89
CA PRO A 163 -2.88 -10.94 -1.44
C PRO A 163 -3.04 -9.86 -0.38
N SER A 164 -2.28 -8.78 -0.51
CA SER A 164 -2.35 -7.63 0.42
C SER A 164 -3.76 -7.06 0.58
N SER A 165 -4.63 -7.33 -0.38
CA SER A 165 -6.02 -6.92 -0.39
C SER A 165 -6.92 -7.68 0.58
N LEU A 166 -6.52 -8.85 1.10
CA LEU A 166 -7.35 -9.69 1.97
C LEU A 166 -7.22 -9.41 3.48
N GLY A 167 -6.49 -8.39 3.87
CA GLY A 167 -6.46 -7.90 5.25
C GLY A 167 -5.09 -7.96 5.92
N ALA A 168 -4.98 -7.25 7.05
CA ALA A 168 -3.76 -7.18 7.85
C ALA A 168 -3.45 -8.54 8.50
N ARG A 169 -2.17 -8.86 8.53
CA ARG A 169 -1.61 -9.84 9.46
C ARG A 169 -1.23 -9.11 10.76
N SER A 170 -1.10 -9.84 11.84
CA SER A 170 -0.60 -9.29 13.11
C SER A 170 0.82 -8.73 12.99
N ASN A 171 1.60 -9.21 12.00
CA ASN A 171 2.95 -8.78 11.72
C ASN A 171 3.07 -8.39 10.25
N TYR A 172 3.66 -7.23 9.97
CA TYR A 172 4.00 -6.85 8.61
C TYR A 172 5.44 -7.30 8.24
N PRO A 173 5.78 -7.30 6.93
CA PRO A 173 7.07 -7.80 6.48
C PRO A 173 8.27 -7.10 7.12
N LEU A 174 9.22 -7.89 7.62
CA LEU A 174 10.43 -7.40 8.25
C LEU A 174 11.40 -6.86 7.21
N GLN A 175 11.75 -5.58 7.31
CA GLN A 175 12.80 -5.01 6.46
C GLN A 175 14.16 -5.58 6.84
N LEU A 176 14.85 -6.20 5.89
CA LEU A 176 16.23 -6.65 6.04
C LEU A 176 17.20 -5.49 5.90
N CYS A 177 17.03 -4.70 4.86
CA CYS A 177 17.81 -3.49 4.64
C CYS A 177 17.05 -2.50 3.75
N GLY A 178 17.42 -1.22 3.90
CA GLY A 178 16.97 -0.14 3.03
C GLY A 178 18.13 0.82 2.79
N PHE A 179 18.21 1.38 1.60
CA PHE A 179 19.22 2.35 1.23
C PHE A 179 18.72 3.30 0.15
N GLN A 180 19.33 4.47 0.08
CA GLN A 180 19.02 5.42 -0.99
C GLN A 180 19.55 4.90 -2.32
N ALA A 181 18.67 4.87 -3.32
CA ALA A 181 19.09 4.50 -4.66
C ALA A 181 20.05 5.57 -5.22
N PRO A 182 21.06 5.18 -5.99
CA PRO A 182 21.79 6.14 -6.83
C PRO A 182 20.81 6.90 -7.73
N GLN A 183 21.22 8.08 -8.19
CA GLN A 183 20.41 8.87 -9.14
C GLN A 183 20.42 8.23 -10.53
N TRP A 184 19.76 7.09 -10.64
CA TRP A 184 19.57 6.40 -11.92
C TRP A 184 18.28 6.86 -12.59
N THR A 185 18.34 6.97 -13.90
CA THR A 185 17.13 7.09 -14.70
C THR A 185 16.58 5.70 -14.98
N ILE A 186 15.34 5.45 -14.58
CA ILE A 186 14.64 4.19 -14.81
C ILE A 186 13.62 4.42 -15.93
N GLY A 187 13.77 3.72 -17.04
CA GLY A 187 12.78 3.68 -18.12
C GLY A 187 11.70 2.64 -17.81
N ILE A 188 10.44 3.05 -17.81
CA ILE A 188 9.30 2.16 -17.57
C ILE A 188 8.46 2.11 -18.84
N MET A 189 8.26 0.90 -19.35
CA MET A 189 7.34 0.65 -20.46
C MET A 189 6.10 -0.06 -19.96
N ILE A 190 4.94 0.56 -20.14
CA ILE A 190 3.65 -0.01 -19.76
C ILE A 190 2.94 -0.40 -21.06
N PRO A 191 2.66 -1.70 -21.30
CA PRO A 191 1.89 -2.11 -22.47
C PRO A 191 0.47 -1.53 -22.43
N ILE A 192 0.01 -0.98 -23.53
CA ILE A 192 -1.30 -0.30 -23.64
C ILE A 192 -2.49 -1.28 -23.49
N HIS A 193 -2.28 -2.57 -23.75
CA HIS A 193 -3.32 -3.61 -23.74
C HIS A 193 -2.98 -4.76 -22.81
N VAL A 194 -2.72 -4.47 -21.54
CA VAL A 194 -2.65 -5.54 -20.54
C VAL A 194 -4.04 -5.71 -19.92
N PRO A 195 -4.65 -6.91 -20.05
CA PRO A 195 -5.86 -7.17 -19.30
C PRO A 195 -5.55 -7.04 -17.81
N SER A 196 -6.35 -6.28 -17.08
CA SER A 196 -6.22 -6.17 -15.63
C SER A 196 -6.41 -7.56 -15.02
N ILE A 197 -5.40 -8.03 -14.29
CA ILE A 197 -5.50 -9.29 -13.56
C ILE A 197 -6.37 -9.03 -12.33
N THR A 198 -7.44 -9.80 -12.20
CA THR A 198 -8.28 -9.74 -11.01
C THR A 198 -7.55 -10.33 -9.80
N GLU A 199 -7.97 -9.94 -8.60
CA GLU A 199 -7.46 -10.49 -7.34
C GLU A 199 -7.49 -12.03 -7.32
N GLN A 200 -8.57 -12.64 -7.84
CA GLN A 200 -8.70 -14.09 -7.91
C GLN A 200 -7.69 -14.71 -8.90
N GLN A 201 -7.49 -14.10 -10.05
CA GLN A 201 -6.50 -14.56 -11.02
C GLN A 201 -5.08 -14.47 -10.49
N GLU A 202 -4.76 -13.44 -9.70
CA GLU A 202 -3.47 -13.31 -9.02
C GLU A 202 -3.25 -14.44 -8.00
N ILE A 203 -4.26 -14.75 -7.19
CA ILE A 203 -4.24 -15.87 -6.24
C ILE A 203 -4.01 -17.19 -6.98
N ASP A 204 -4.78 -17.44 -8.03
CA ASP A 204 -4.70 -18.68 -8.79
C ASP A 204 -3.35 -18.82 -9.50
N PHE A 205 -2.81 -17.71 -10.03
CA PHE A 205 -1.48 -17.69 -10.62
C PHE A 205 -0.38 -18.06 -9.59
N PHE A 206 -0.42 -17.48 -8.40
CA PHE A 206 0.54 -17.84 -7.35
C PHE A 206 0.40 -19.28 -6.88
N ARG A 207 -0.82 -19.78 -6.71
CA ARG A 207 -1.05 -21.19 -6.35
C ARG A 207 -0.48 -22.17 -7.39
N GLN A 208 -0.57 -21.83 -8.67
CA GLN A 208 -0.10 -22.70 -9.76
C GLN A 208 1.41 -22.64 -9.97
N ASN A 209 2.04 -21.51 -9.66
CA ASN A 209 3.43 -21.25 -9.99
C ASN A 209 4.36 -21.18 -8.76
N THR A 210 3.82 -21.31 -7.55
CA THR A 210 4.64 -21.40 -6.35
C THR A 210 5.21 -22.81 -6.22
N PRO A 211 6.52 -22.99 -6.12
CA PRO A 211 7.12 -24.30 -5.89
C PRO A 211 6.57 -24.90 -4.58
N ILE A 212 6.19 -26.17 -4.66
CA ILE A 212 5.77 -26.96 -3.50
C ILE A 212 7.03 -27.42 -2.75
#